data_0020a21c2ab9aac7db5b7b4a9e01ab03
#
_entry.id   0020a21c2ab9aac7db5b7b4a9e01ab03
#
_cell.length_a   1.000
_cell.length_b   1.000
_cell.length_c   1.000
_cell.angle_alpha   90.00
_cell.angle_beta   90.00
_cell.angle_gamma   90.00
#
_symmetry.space_group_name_H-M   'P 1'
#
loop_
_entity.id
_entity.type
_entity.pdbx_description
1 polymer ?
#
loop_
_entity_poly.entity_id
_entity_poly.type
_entity_poly.pdbx_seq_one_letter_code
_entity_poly.pdbx_strand_id
1 'polypeptide(L)'
;MSLRHAVVHAAFLATAVYIATMIPLSAEPTFAQQNGDKAFHALVTDAKDMQTDLKNVVFYWEEKVSDTSFIPHELKHLPVKRGTATVNIKFDGVKQVEVTAASEKTPPTLHITLTSGKTGDFPLAIDGSFKGDSDFGQVDLPVHGLKKLEFK
;
A
#
# COMPACT_ATOMS: atom_id res chain seq x y z
N MET A 1 -89.29 -43.83 -12.90
CA MET A 1 -89.85 -43.18 -11.71
C MET A 1 -88.64 -42.55 -10.95
N SER A 2 -88.72 -41.28 -10.94
CA SER A 2 -88.01 -40.30 -10.11
C SER A 2 -86.53 -40.41 -9.85
N LEU A 3 -85.77 -39.73 -10.69
CA LEU A 3 -84.45 -39.25 -10.46
C LEU A 3 -84.39 -38.16 -9.41
N ARG A 4 -83.52 -38.25 -8.49
CA ARG A 4 -83.15 -37.09 -7.69
C ARG A 4 -81.67 -36.74 -7.96
N HIS A 5 -81.51 -35.57 -8.52
CA HIS A 5 -80.22 -34.96 -8.80
C HIS A 5 -79.59 -34.46 -7.50
N ALA A 6 -78.37 -34.95 -7.25
CA ALA A 6 -77.54 -34.31 -6.23
C ALA A 6 -76.51 -33.46 -6.93
N VAL A 7 -76.60 -32.16 -6.73
CA VAL A 7 -75.65 -31.18 -7.23
C VAL A 7 -74.49 -31.10 -6.22
N VAL A 8 -73.31 -31.54 -6.62
CA VAL A 8 -72.14 -31.42 -5.80
C VAL A 8 -71.42 -30.13 -6.22
N HIS A 9 -71.40 -29.18 -5.30
CA HIS A 9 -70.62 -27.96 -5.45
C HIS A 9 -69.18 -28.24 -5.11
N ALA A 10 -68.33 -28.26 -6.12
CA ALA A 10 -66.87 -28.27 -5.94
C ALA A 10 -66.39 -26.85 -5.63
N ALA A 11 -65.97 -26.63 -4.41
CA ALA A 11 -65.28 -25.39 -4.02
C ALA A 11 -63.81 -25.47 -4.47
N PHE A 12 -63.45 -24.67 -5.43
CA PHE A 12 -62.07 -24.48 -5.82
C PHE A 12 -61.35 -23.56 -4.83
N LEU A 13 -60.55 -24.13 -3.97
CA LEU A 13 -59.56 -23.41 -3.16
C LEU A 13 -58.37 -23.10 -4.03
N ALA A 14 -58.27 -21.86 -4.49
CA ALA A 14 -57.08 -21.35 -5.14
C ALA A 14 -56.02 -21.07 -4.08
N THR A 15 -55.10 -21.99 -3.91
CA THR A 15 -53.86 -21.74 -3.15
C THR A 15 -52.91 -20.91 -3.99
N ALA A 16 -52.82 -19.64 -3.67
CA ALA A 16 -51.81 -18.77 -4.22
C ALA A 16 -50.44 -19.17 -3.65
N VAL A 17 -49.63 -19.83 -4.46
CA VAL A 17 -48.23 -20.09 -4.13
C VAL A 17 -47.47 -18.80 -4.36
N TYR A 18 -47.11 -18.11 -3.28
CA TYR A 18 -46.16 -17.02 -3.30
C TYR A 18 -44.76 -17.63 -3.50
N ILE A 19 -44.29 -17.62 -4.72
CA ILE A 19 -42.87 -17.84 -5.01
C ILE A 19 -42.12 -16.59 -4.61
N ALA A 20 -41.56 -16.58 -3.41
CA ALA A 20 -40.58 -15.59 -3.02
C ALA A 20 -39.34 -15.81 -3.88
N THR A 21 -39.20 -15.04 -4.94
CA THR A 21 -37.93 -14.95 -5.67
C THR A 21 -36.90 -14.32 -4.75
N MET A 22 -36.12 -15.14 -4.08
CA MET A 22 -34.87 -14.67 -3.45
C MET A 22 -33.95 -14.18 -4.57
N ILE A 23 -33.89 -12.88 -4.73
CA ILE A 23 -32.86 -12.22 -5.51
C ILE A 23 -31.56 -12.48 -4.75
N PRO A 24 -30.57 -13.18 -5.33
CA PRO A 24 -29.27 -13.25 -4.69
C PRO A 24 -28.73 -11.83 -4.63
N LEU A 25 -28.54 -11.34 -3.41
CA LEU A 25 -27.80 -10.12 -3.16
C LEU A 25 -26.45 -10.34 -3.81
N SER A 26 -26.20 -9.67 -4.93
CA SER A 26 -24.90 -9.66 -5.58
C SER A 26 -23.94 -9.16 -4.53
N ALA A 27 -23.06 -10.05 -4.05
CA ALA A 27 -21.93 -9.64 -3.26
C ALA A 27 -21.11 -8.70 -4.17
N GLU A 28 -21.14 -7.41 -3.85
CA GLU A 28 -20.22 -6.47 -4.43
C GLU A 28 -18.82 -7.05 -4.19
N PRO A 29 -17.91 -7.01 -5.20
CA PRO A 29 -16.55 -7.41 -4.97
C PRO A 29 -16.03 -6.52 -3.84
N THR A 30 -15.88 -7.09 -2.66
CA THR A 30 -15.16 -6.48 -1.58
C THR A 30 -13.75 -6.34 -2.12
N PHE A 31 -13.42 -5.15 -2.61
CA PHE A 31 -12.01 -4.80 -2.81
C PHE A 31 -11.35 -5.15 -1.50
N ALA A 32 -10.43 -6.10 -1.56
CA ALA A 32 -9.68 -6.55 -0.40
C ALA A 32 -9.24 -5.29 0.33
N GLN A 33 -9.77 -5.14 1.53
CA GLN A 33 -9.45 -4.05 2.43
C GLN A 33 -7.93 -4.02 2.49
N GLN A 34 -7.34 -2.99 1.91
CA GLN A 34 -5.91 -2.75 2.00
C GLN A 34 -5.57 -2.92 3.46
N ASN A 35 -4.65 -3.83 3.74
CA ASN A 35 -4.09 -4.09 5.05
C ASN A 35 -4.00 -2.78 5.79
N GLY A 36 -4.72 -2.67 6.91
CA GLY A 36 -4.87 -1.45 7.67
C GLY A 36 -3.55 -0.71 7.73
N ASP A 37 -3.58 0.54 7.43
CA ASP A 37 -2.46 1.42 7.08
C ASP A 37 -1.38 1.34 8.15
N LYS A 38 -0.48 0.34 8.04
CA LYS A 38 0.59 0.12 9.00
C LYS A 38 1.49 1.35 8.97
N ALA A 39 1.55 2.04 10.11
CA ALA A 39 2.46 3.14 10.30
C ALA A 39 3.87 2.61 10.53
N PHE A 40 4.83 3.12 9.79
CA PHE A 40 6.24 2.79 9.97
C PHE A 40 6.92 3.89 10.78
N HIS A 41 7.76 3.47 11.72
CA HIS A 41 8.58 4.36 12.53
C HIS A 41 10.05 4.09 12.22
N ALA A 42 10.85 5.13 12.13
CA ALA A 42 12.26 5.00 11.89
C ALA A 42 13.09 6.08 12.57
N LEU A 43 14.31 5.75 12.92
CA LEU A 43 15.35 6.71 13.25
C LEU A 43 16.13 7.00 11.98
N VAL A 44 16.14 8.25 11.56
CA VAL A 44 16.95 8.70 10.42
C VAL A 44 18.17 9.45 10.91
N THR A 45 19.30 9.22 10.24
CA THR A 45 20.54 9.99 10.42
C THR A 45 20.87 10.62 9.07
N ASP A 46 20.96 11.92 9.03
CA ASP A 46 21.32 12.65 7.82
C ASP A 46 22.83 12.70 7.56
N ALA A 47 23.22 13.29 6.43
CA ALA A 47 24.62 13.42 6.06
C ALA A 47 25.47 14.29 7.00
N LYS A 48 24.82 15.06 7.91
CA LYS A 48 25.44 15.89 8.95
C LYS A 48 25.44 15.20 10.32
N ASP A 49 25.13 13.91 10.37
CA ASP A 49 25.04 13.11 11.59
C ASP A 49 23.90 13.55 12.57
N MET A 50 22.93 14.33 12.07
CA MET A 50 21.75 14.68 12.85
C MET A 50 20.77 13.52 12.85
N GLN A 51 20.31 13.15 14.03
CA GLN A 51 19.32 12.08 14.20
C GLN A 51 17.92 12.67 14.43
N THR A 52 16.95 12.10 13.73
CA THR A 52 15.54 12.47 13.87
C THR A 52 14.68 11.21 13.94
N ASP A 53 13.81 11.18 14.92
CA ASP A 53 12.80 10.11 15.08
C ASP A 53 11.60 10.48 14.19
N LEU A 54 11.24 9.58 13.29
CA LEU A 54 10.13 9.77 12.37
C LEU A 54 9.03 8.74 12.61
N LYS A 55 7.79 9.22 12.60
CA LYS A 55 6.55 8.43 12.60
C LYS A 55 5.94 8.51 11.21
N ASN A 56 5.11 7.54 10.84
CA ASN A 56 4.40 7.52 9.55
C ASN A 56 5.33 7.63 8.33
N VAL A 57 6.45 6.92 8.38
CA VAL A 57 7.49 7.00 7.35
C VAL A 57 6.97 6.44 6.02
N VAL A 58 7.16 7.22 4.96
CA VAL A 58 6.90 6.85 3.57
C VAL A 58 8.09 7.19 2.70
N PHE A 59 8.24 6.50 1.57
CA PHE A 59 9.09 6.94 0.48
C PHE A 59 8.26 7.79 -0.47
N TYR A 60 8.66 9.03 -0.69
CA TYR A 60 7.97 10.01 -1.50
C TYR A 60 8.72 10.31 -2.78
N TRP A 61 8.00 10.38 -3.89
CA TRP A 61 8.52 10.89 -5.15
C TRP A 61 7.42 11.53 -5.97
N GLU A 62 7.79 12.36 -6.93
CA GLU A 62 6.86 13.05 -7.82
C GLU A 62 7.04 12.59 -9.25
N GLU A 63 5.96 12.12 -9.86
CA GLU A 63 5.91 11.80 -11.27
C GLU A 63 5.65 13.06 -12.08
N LYS A 64 6.58 13.44 -12.95
CA LYS A 64 6.39 14.56 -13.87
C LYS A 64 5.47 14.12 -15.02
N VAL A 65 4.28 14.70 -15.07
CA VAL A 65 3.28 14.42 -16.13
C VAL A 65 3.38 15.44 -17.25
N SER A 66 3.70 16.69 -16.94
CA SER A 66 3.95 17.78 -17.88
C SER A 66 4.94 18.78 -17.28
N ASP A 67 5.29 19.83 -18.01
CA ASP A 67 6.23 20.84 -17.51
C ASP A 67 5.74 21.59 -16.26
N THR A 68 4.44 21.57 -16.01
CA THR A 68 3.81 22.28 -14.89
C THR A 68 2.98 21.37 -13.97
N SER A 69 2.94 20.05 -14.23
CA SER A 69 2.11 19.11 -13.48
C SER A 69 2.91 17.94 -12.96
N PHE A 70 2.78 17.67 -11.66
CA PHE A 70 3.41 16.56 -10.96
C PHE A 70 2.35 15.77 -10.20
N ILE A 71 2.49 14.45 -10.17
CA ILE A 71 1.66 13.56 -9.36
C ILE A 71 2.50 13.06 -8.20
N PRO A 72 2.12 13.35 -6.95
CA PRO A 72 2.81 12.84 -5.77
C PRO A 72 2.49 11.37 -5.54
N HIS A 73 3.51 10.60 -5.16
CA HIS A 73 3.38 9.20 -4.77
C HIS A 73 4.00 8.98 -3.40
N GLU A 74 3.27 8.30 -2.53
CA GLU A 74 3.72 7.86 -1.20
C GLU A 74 3.75 6.33 -1.16
N LEU A 75 4.91 5.77 -0.93
CA LEU A 75 5.14 4.33 -0.99
C LEU A 75 5.60 3.81 0.38
N LYS A 76 5.13 2.63 0.76
CA LYS A 76 5.62 1.86 1.91
C LYS A 76 6.60 0.75 1.49
N HIS A 77 7.34 1.04 0.43
CA HIS A 77 8.40 0.19 -0.11
C HIS A 77 9.46 1.04 -0.81
N LEU A 78 10.65 0.48 -0.97
CA LEU A 78 11.76 1.10 -1.70
C LEU A 78 11.81 0.52 -3.11
N PRO A 79 11.65 1.34 -4.15
CA PRO A 79 11.89 0.93 -5.53
C PRO A 79 13.40 0.94 -5.81
N VAL A 80 13.99 -0.23 -6.02
CA VAL A 80 15.42 -0.37 -6.29
C VAL A 80 15.66 -1.15 -7.58
N LYS A 81 16.85 -1.01 -8.17
CA LYS A 81 17.26 -1.76 -9.35
C LYS A 81 18.03 -3.02 -8.97
N ARG A 82 17.68 -4.12 -9.65
CA ARG A 82 18.47 -5.34 -9.66
C ARG A 82 18.66 -5.78 -11.11
N GLY A 83 19.79 -5.38 -11.68
CA GLY A 83 19.99 -5.47 -13.13
C GLY A 83 18.97 -4.61 -13.87
N THR A 84 18.25 -5.20 -14.81
CA THR A 84 17.18 -4.51 -15.56
C THR A 84 15.84 -4.46 -14.84
N ALA A 85 15.68 -5.26 -13.76
CA ALA A 85 14.44 -5.33 -13.00
C ALA A 85 14.34 -4.21 -11.96
N THR A 86 13.11 -3.75 -11.71
CA THR A 86 12.78 -2.95 -10.52
C THR A 86 12.23 -3.87 -9.45
N VAL A 87 12.79 -3.82 -8.26
CA VAL A 87 12.35 -4.59 -7.09
C VAL A 87 11.79 -3.62 -6.06
N ASN A 88 10.58 -3.86 -5.61
CA ASN A 88 9.93 -3.08 -4.57
C ASN A 88 10.13 -3.78 -3.21
N ILE A 89 11.07 -3.29 -2.42
CA ILE A 89 11.40 -3.86 -1.12
C ILE A 89 10.47 -3.25 -0.07
N LYS A 90 9.52 -4.04 0.44
CA LYS A 90 8.55 -3.58 1.45
C LYS A 90 9.24 -3.21 2.77
N PHE A 91 8.80 -2.12 3.38
CA PHE A 91 9.33 -1.66 4.67
C PHE A 91 9.19 -2.69 5.79
N ASP A 92 8.16 -3.52 5.76
CA ASP A 92 7.98 -4.64 6.71
C ASP A 92 9.19 -5.58 6.79
N GLY A 93 9.88 -5.76 5.69
CA GLY A 93 11.04 -6.65 5.60
C GLY A 93 12.37 -5.93 5.81
N VAL A 94 12.38 -4.60 5.96
CA VAL A 94 13.60 -3.81 6.07
C VAL A 94 13.91 -3.50 7.53
N LYS A 95 15.13 -3.79 7.96
CA LYS A 95 15.65 -3.36 9.25
C LYS A 95 16.37 -2.01 9.13
N GLN A 96 17.19 -1.86 8.10
CA GLN A 96 18.07 -0.71 7.95
C GLN A 96 18.36 -0.42 6.49
N VAL A 97 18.52 0.85 6.18
CA VAL A 97 18.98 1.37 4.89
C VAL A 97 20.14 2.32 5.14
N GLU A 98 21.23 2.16 4.42
CA GLU A 98 22.38 3.08 4.42
C GLU A 98 22.65 3.54 3.00
N VAL A 99 22.98 4.80 2.84
CA VAL A 99 23.43 5.34 1.55
C VAL A 99 24.95 5.14 1.45
N THR A 100 25.38 4.28 0.52
CA THR A 100 26.81 3.92 0.36
C THR A 100 27.51 4.72 -0.72
N ALA A 101 26.77 5.13 -1.75
CA ALA A 101 27.29 6.00 -2.79
C ALA A 101 26.16 6.93 -3.27
N ALA A 102 26.42 8.21 -3.20
CA ALA A 102 25.53 9.25 -3.70
C ALA A 102 26.33 10.26 -4.50
N SER A 103 25.78 10.65 -5.65
CA SER A 103 26.33 11.69 -6.52
C SER A 103 25.14 12.43 -7.11
N GLU A 104 25.27 13.71 -7.36
CA GLU A 104 24.21 14.51 -7.99
C GLU A 104 23.80 14.00 -9.37
N LYS A 105 24.63 13.22 -10.01
CA LYS A 105 24.43 12.73 -11.40
C LYS A 105 23.97 11.28 -11.48
N THR A 106 24.07 10.53 -10.40
CA THR A 106 23.70 9.09 -10.39
C THR A 106 22.76 8.81 -9.23
N PRO A 107 21.78 7.91 -9.42
CA PRO A 107 20.94 7.48 -8.31
C PRO A 107 21.81 6.93 -7.17
N PRO A 108 21.48 7.23 -5.90
CA PRO A 108 22.22 6.71 -4.77
C PRO A 108 22.15 5.18 -4.71
N THR A 109 23.25 4.55 -4.29
CA THR A 109 23.28 3.13 -3.96
C THR A 109 22.95 2.95 -2.49
N LEU A 110 22.00 2.06 -2.22
CA LEU A 110 21.51 1.75 -0.90
C LEU A 110 22.04 0.39 -0.45
N HIS A 111 22.70 0.35 0.70
CA HIS A 111 22.95 -0.89 1.42
C HIS A 111 21.75 -1.21 2.30
N ILE A 112 21.03 -2.27 1.97
CA ILE A 112 19.77 -2.64 2.64
C ILE A 112 20.01 -3.89 3.48
N THR A 113 19.67 -3.80 4.76
CA THR A 113 19.65 -4.92 5.69
C THR A 113 18.19 -5.29 5.96
N LEU A 114 17.83 -6.53 5.66
CA LEU A 114 16.49 -7.05 5.94
C LEU A 114 16.37 -7.51 7.40
N THR A 115 15.15 -7.63 7.88
CA THR A 115 14.84 -8.20 9.21
C THR A 115 15.31 -9.64 9.36
N SER A 116 15.43 -10.37 8.23
CA SER A 116 15.99 -11.73 8.18
C SER A 116 17.52 -11.77 8.33
N GLY A 117 18.19 -10.63 8.36
CA GLY A 117 19.65 -10.51 8.38
C GLY A 117 20.32 -10.55 7.01
N LYS A 118 19.57 -10.76 5.93
CA LYS A 118 20.12 -10.65 4.56
C LYS A 118 20.44 -9.21 4.23
N THR A 119 21.53 -8.99 3.50
CA THR A 119 21.98 -7.68 3.04
C THR A 119 22.16 -7.65 1.53
N GLY A 120 22.11 -6.45 0.96
CA GLY A 120 22.40 -6.24 -0.44
C GLY A 120 22.56 -4.77 -0.78
N ASP A 121 23.31 -4.52 -1.87
CA ASP A 121 23.53 -3.18 -2.41
C ASP A 121 22.71 -3.01 -3.67
N PHE A 122 21.91 -1.96 -3.70
CA PHE A 122 20.96 -1.70 -4.80
C PHE A 122 20.96 -0.22 -5.16
N PRO A 123 21.13 0.13 -6.44
CA PRO A 123 20.83 1.48 -6.90
C PRO A 123 19.34 1.79 -6.71
N LEU A 124 19.02 2.99 -6.23
CA LEU A 124 17.65 3.47 -6.16
C LEU A 124 17.07 3.57 -7.59
N ALA A 125 15.84 3.10 -7.79
CA ALA A 125 15.22 3.09 -9.12
C ALA A 125 14.59 4.45 -9.50
N ILE A 126 14.14 5.20 -8.50
CA ILE A 126 13.44 6.48 -8.63
C ILE A 126 14.03 7.41 -7.59
N ASP A 127 14.42 8.60 -7.99
CA ASP A 127 14.87 9.61 -7.03
C ASP A 127 13.70 10.10 -6.18
N GLY A 128 13.96 10.33 -4.89
CA GLY A 128 12.91 10.67 -3.94
C GLY A 128 13.43 11.01 -2.55
N SER A 129 12.50 11.07 -1.63
CA SER A 129 12.73 11.46 -0.23
C SER A 129 12.08 10.47 0.73
N PHE A 130 12.60 10.40 1.95
CA PHE A 130 11.86 9.86 3.08
C PHE A 130 11.09 10.98 3.75
N LYS A 131 9.77 10.82 3.88
CA LYS A 131 8.91 11.73 4.64
C LYS A 131 8.37 11.06 5.87
N GLY A 132 8.11 11.84 6.90
CA GLY A 132 7.51 11.38 8.14
C GLY A 132 7.26 12.54 9.09
N ASP A 133 6.66 12.23 10.24
CA ASP A 133 6.33 13.20 11.27
C ASP A 133 7.34 13.11 12.41
N SER A 134 8.00 14.21 12.73
CA SER A 134 8.81 14.39 13.94
C SER A 134 8.03 15.15 15.00
N ASP A 135 8.59 15.25 16.20
CA ASP A 135 8.00 16.08 17.27
C ASP A 135 7.97 17.59 16.95
N PHE A 136 8.75 18.04 15.97
CA PHE A 136 8.81 19.42 15.51
C PHE A 136 8.05 19.69 14.21
N GLY A 137 7.39 18.68 13.65
CA GLY A 137 6.62 18.77 12.41
C GLY A 137 7.06 17.78 11.35
N GLN A 138 6.52 17.94 10.15
CA GLN A 138 6.82 17.07 9.02
C GLN A 138 8.27 17.26 8.54
N VAL A 139 8.94 16.14 8.33
CA VAL A 139 10.31 16.08 7.80
C VAL A 139 10.26 15.53 6.38
N ASP A 140 11.00 16.15 5.50
CA ASP A 140 11.27 15.69 4.13
C ASP A 140 12.80 15.58 3.95
N LEU A 141 13.30 14.35 3.91
CA LEU A 141 14.73 14.07 3.80
C LEU A 141 15.02 13.41 2.44
N PRO A 142 15.58 14.15 1.47
CA PRO A 142 16.03 13.57 0.20
C PRO A 142 16.99 12.41 0.44
N VAL A 143 16.89 11.35 -0.36
CA VAL A 143 17.75 10.16 -0.19
C VAL A 143 19.22 10.53 -0.34
N HIS A 144 19.57 11.50 -1.17
CA HIS A 144 20.95 12.03 -1.29
C HIS A 144 21.48 12.66 0.00
N GLY A 145 20.61 13.15 0.86
CA GLY A 145 20.96 13.71 2.17
C GLY A 145 20.89 12.71 3.32
N LEU A 146 20.48 11.48 3.04
CA LEU A 146 20.39 10.41 4.03
C LEU A 146 21.78 9.75 4.21
N LYS A 147 22.18 9.49 5.45
CA LYS A 147 23.27 8.60 5.79
C LYS A 147 22.73 7.21 6.16
N LYS A 148 21.73 7.18 7.03
CA LYS A 148 21.15 5.94 7.56
C LYS A 148 19.69 6.11 7.96
N LEU A 149 18.91 5.04 7.76
CA LEU A 149 17.54 4.92 8.25
C LEU A 149 17.38 3.55 8.91
N GLU A 150 16.88 3.51 10.14
CA GLU A 150 16.61 2.28 10.91
C GLU A 150 15.13 2.23 11.24
N PHE A 151 14.44 1.20 10.75
CA PHE A 151 13.04 0.93 11.13
C PHE A 151 12.97 0.36 12.56
N LYS A 152 11.91 0.75 13.28
CA LYS A 152 11.63 0.31 14.66
C LYS A 152 10.47 -0.66 14.71
#